data_4221b6949958d6ce70c8a812f90b6baa
#
_entry.id   4221b6949958d6ce70c8a812f90b6baa
#
_cell.length_a   1.000
_cell.length_b   1.000
_cell.length_c   1.000
_cell.angle_alpha   90.00
_cell.angle_beta   90.00
_cell.angle_gamma   90.00
#
_symmetry.space_group_name_H-M   'P 1'
#
loop_
_entity.id
_entity.type
_entity.pdbx_description
1 polymer ?
#
loop_
_entity_poly.entity_id
_entity_poly.type
_entity_poly.pdbx_seq_one_letter_code
_entity_poly.pdbx_strand_id
1 'polypeptide(L)'
;GIDMALFNDKFTATIDYFDESRSGIYMERAFLPGMVGLDGNKPYANVGEVNSKGFDGNFSYKQKISDVKFTVRGNITYSKNEIIERDEENNVYAYQMKKGYRVNQNRGLIALGLFKDYDDIRNSPTQKYGPVMPGDIKYKDVNGDGVVNDGDIVAIGSTSKPNLIYGLGLSATWKGLDVSLHFQGAGKSQFFTYGKCIWAFTEGQWGNILKGTLDNRWVDAETAQKLGIPANENPNASYPRLSYTDNGNGNTTIYEYKNNYRNSTYWLRNGSYVRLKTIDVGYTLPKKIVNKIHFNNVRIFMTGTNLLTWSSFKLWDPEMGASRGEQYPLAKSITLGLSVNL
;
A
#
# COMPACT_ATOMS: atom_id res chain seq x y z
N GLY A 1 28.11 -11.12 -1.75
CA GLY A 1 27.64 -11.29 -0.39
C GLY A 1 28.76 -11.34 0.64
N ILE A 2 28.41 -11.12 1.87
CA ILE A 2 29.33 -11.19 3.01
C ILE A 2 28.64 -11.99 4.11
N ASP A 3 29.29 -13.07 4.55
CA ASP A 3 28.88 -13.84 5.72
C ASP A 3 29.83 -13.54 6.88
N MET A 4 29.27 -13.28 8.04
CA MET A 4 30.01 -12.94 9.24
C MET A 4 29.57 -13.80 10.42
N ALA A 5 30.56 -14.29 11.19
CA ALA A 5 30.36 -14.91 12.47
C ALA A 5 31.34 -14.31 13.48
N LEU A 6 30.83 -13.66 14.52
CA LEU A 6 31.61 -12.91 15.50
C LEU A 6 31.29 -13.37 16.91
N PHE A 7 32.24 -13.14 17.84
CA PHE A 7 32.08 -13.43 19.27
C PHE A 7 31.75 -14.89 19.58
N ASN A 8 32.46 -15.84 18.97
CA ASN A 8 32.22 -17.27 19.04
C ASN A 8 30.76 -17.62 18.66
N ASP A 9 30.38 -17.21 17.46
CA ASP A 9 29.05 -17.43 16.83
C ASP A 9 27.85 -16.84 17.61
N LYS A 10 28.12 -15.95 18.56
CA LYS A 10 27.02 -15.23 19.22
C LYS A 10 26.31 -14.27 18.30
N PHE A 11 27.04 -13.65 17.39
CA PHE A 11 26.51 -12.80 16.33
C PHE A 11 26.85 -13.41 14.98
N THR A 12 25.80 -13.64 14.17
CA THR A 12 25.93 -14.05 12.78
C THR A 12 25.15 -13.10 11.90
N ALA A 13 25.68 -12.76 10.73
CA ALA A 13 24.99 -11.93 9.76
C ALA A 13 25.40 -12.34 8.34
N THR A 14 24.44 -12.27 7.43
CA THR A 14 24.62 -12.38 5.98
C THR A 14 24.09 -11.12 5.34
N ILE A 15 24.83 -10.51 4.44
CA ILE A 15 24.42 -9.32 3.71
C ILE A 15 24.79 -9.53 2.24
N ASP A 16 23.79 -9.43 1.37
CA ASP A 16 23.94 -9.55 -0.06
C ASP A 16 23.52 -8.27 -0.76
N TYR A 17 24.29 -7.85 -1.75
CA TYR A 17 23.91 -6.82 -2.71
C TYR A 17 23.72 -7.49 -4.08
N PHE A 18 22.66 -7.13 -4.77
CA PHE A 18 22.35 -7.65 -6.09
C PHE A 18 22.09 -6.52 -7.09
N ASP A 19 22.49 -6.78 -8.32
CA ASP A 19 22.22 -5.95 -9.50
C ASP A 19 21.87 -6.91 -10.65
N GLU A 20 20.60 -6.99 -11.00
CA GLU A 20 20.06 -7.90 -12.00
C GLU A 20 19.54 -7.10 -13.18
N SER A 21 20.06 -7.39 -14.37
CA SER A 21 19.52 -6.89 -15.65
C SER A 21 18.80 -8.02 -16.37
N ARG A 22 17.53 -7.77 -16.69
CA ARG A 22 16.68 -8.69 -17.45
C ARG A 22 16.32 -8.06 -18.78
N SER A 23 16.79 -8.64 -19.87
CA SER A 23 16.49 -8.22 -21.25
C SER A 23 15.61 -9.25 -21.98
N GLY A 24 15.11 -8.89 -23.15
CA GLY A 24 14.27 -9.76 -23.95
C GLY A 24 12.92 -10.08 -23.31
N ILE A 25 12.38 -9.17 -22.49
CA ILE A 25 11.08 -9.38 -21.87
C ILE A 25 10.00 -9.37 -22.94
N TYR A 26 9.22 -10.46 -22.98
CA TYR A 26 8.11 -10.64 -23.89
C TYR A 26 6.96 -9.70 -23.51
N MET A 27 6.62 -8.79 -24.41
CA MET A 27 5.58 -7.79 -24.20
C MET A 27 4.88 -7.40 -25.47
N GLU A 28 3.66 -6.88 -25.34
CA GLU A 28 2.90 -6.33 -26.45
C GLU A 28 3.62 -5.12 -27.06
N ARG A 29 3.70 -5.09 -28.41
CA ARG A 29 4.22 -3.95 -29.16
C ARG A 29 3.26 -2.77 -29.01
N ALA A 30 3.65 -1.75 -28.26
CA ALA A 30 2.80 -0.58 -28.00
C ALA A 30 2.89 0.44 -29.14
N PHE A 31 4.07 0.59 -29.74
CA PHE A 31 4.35 1.54 -30.81
C PHE A 31 4.21 0.88 -32.20
N LEU A 32 2.99 0.79 -32.68
CA LEU A 32 2.67 0.40 -34.05
C LEU A 32 1.74 1.45 -34.66
N PRO A 33 2.11 2.03 -35.82
CA PRO A 33 1.24 2.99 -36.50
C PRO A 33 -0.14 2.38 -36.80
N GLY A 34 -1.22 3.12 -36.57
CA GLY A 34 -2.60 2.64 -36.84
C GLY A 34 -2.85 2.22 -38.28
N MET A 35 -2.06 2.76 -39.24
CA MET A 35 -2.13 2.37 -40.66
C MET A 35 -1.75 0.90 -40.94
N VAL A 36 -1.14 0.21 -39.97
CA VAL A 36 -0.81 -1.23 -40.07
C VAL A 36 -2.08 -2.10 -39.94
N GLY A 37 -3.20 -1.53 -39.48
CA GLY A 37 -4.49 -2.24 -39.42
C GLY A 37 -4.57 -3.34 -38.35
N LEU A 38 -3.71 -3.30 -37.34
CA LEU A 38 -3.65 -4.29 -36.26
C LEU A 38 -4.35 -3.81 -34.96
N ASP A 39 -5.30 -2.88 -35.08
CA ASP A 39 -6.08 -2.39 -33.95
C ASP A 39 -6.81 -3.54 -33.24
N GLY A 40 -6.47 -3.74 -31.96
CA GLY A 40 -7.01 -4.81 -31.14
C GLY A 40 -6.23 -6.14 -31.15
N ASN A 41 -5.26 -6.34 -32.06
CA ASN A 41 -4.44 -7.55 -32.15
C ASN A 41 -2.95 -7.22 -32.31
N LYS A 42 -2.40 -6.45 -31.40
CA LYS A 42 -0.98 -6.06 -31.43
C LYS A 42 -0.08 -7.27 -31.21
N PRO A 43 0.95 -7.47 -32.05
CA PRO A 43 1.88 -8.57 -31.86
C PRO A 43 2.73 -8.39 -30.60
N TYR A 44 3.24 -9.49 -30.10
CA TYR A 44 4.20 -9.52 -29.00
C TYR A 44 5.62 -9.67 -29.52
N ALA A 45 6.58 -9.12 -28.79
CA ALA A 45 8.00 -9.27 -29.10
C ALA A 45 8.85 -9.21 -27.81
N ASN A 46 10.07 -9.72 -27.89
CA ASN A 46 11.05 -9.72 -26.81
C ASN A 46 11.85 -8.41 -26.81
N VAL A 47 11.22 -7.30 -26.40
CA VAL A 47 11.78 -5.93 -26.53
C VAL A 47 11.96 -5.19 -25.21
N GLY A 48 11.50 -5.75 -24.11
CA GLY A 48 11.59 -5.09 -22.81
C GLY A 48 12.91 -5.36 -22.09
N GLU A 49 13.38 -4.36 -21.35
CA GLU A 49 14.54 -4.47 -20.46
C GLU A 49 14.25 -3.78 -19.12
N VAL A 50 14.59 -4.45 -18.02
CA VAL A 50 14.41 -3.96 -16.65
C VAL A 50 15.67 -4.27 -15.87
N ASN A 51 16.19 -3.28 -15.15
CA ASN A 51 17.23 -3.45 -14.16
C ASN A 51 16.61 -3.45 -12.76
N SER A 52 17.09 -4.33 -11.87
CA SER A 52 16.68 -4.42 -10.47
C SER A 52 17.90 -4.44 -9.57
N LYS A 53 17.97 -3.49 -8.64
CA LYS A 53 19.05 -3.37 -7.67
C LYS A 53 18.54 -3.39 -6.26
N GLY A 54 19.32 -3.97 -5.36
CA GLY A 54 18.93 -4.01 -3.98
C GLY A 54 19.94 -4.67 -3.08
N PHE A 55 19.53 -4.82 -1.85
CA PHE A 55 20.24 -5.59 -0.86
C PHE A 55 19.26 -6.40 -0.04
N ASP A 56 19.68 -7.54 0.41
CA ASP A 56 19.03 -8.30 1.45
C ASP A 56 20.03 -8.73 2.51
N GLY A 57 19.53 -9.02 3.68
CA GLY A 57 20.38 -9.45 4.75
C GLY A 57 19.58 -9.98 5.92
N ASN A 58 20.27 -10.78 6.71
CA ASN A 58 19.75 -11.28 7.97
C ASN A 58 20.83 -11.23 9.04
N PHE A 59 20.41 -11.16 10.29
CA PHE A 59 21.30 -11.30 11.43
C PHE A 59 20.66 -12.09 12.56
N SER A 60 21.49 -12.72 13.36
CA SER A 60 21.11 -13.37 14.61
C SER A 60 22.13 -13.06 15.70
N TYR A 61 21.63 -12.62 16.86
CA TYR A 61 22.44 -12.44 18.06
C TYR A 61 21.89 -13.32 19.19
N LYS A 62 22.73 -14.18 19.75
CA LYS A 62 22.41 -15.12 20.83
C LYS A 62 23.28 -14.82 22.04
N GLN A 63 22.67 -14.67 23.18
CA GLN A 63 23.40 -14.43 24.44
C GLN A 63 22.73 -15.19 25.58
N LYS A 64 23.56 -15.69 26.48
CA LYS A 64 23.15 -16.26 27.76
C LYS A 64 23.67 -15.36 28.88
N ILE A 65 22.76 -14.88 29.73
CA ILE A 65 23.08 -14.11 30.92
C ILE A 65 22.46 -14.85 32.12
N SER A 66 23.30 -15.45 32.97
CA SER A 66 22.85 -16.33 34.05
C SER A 66 21.95 -17.47 33.49
N ASP A 67 20.71 -17.59 33.94
CA ASP A 67 19.73 -18.60 33.52
C ASP A 67 18.90 -18.16 32.33
N VAL A 68 19.00 -16.92 31.87
CA VAL A 68 18.27 -16.38 30.76
C VAL A 68 19.07 -16.58 29.46
N LYS A 69 18.45 -17.23 28.48
CA LYS A 69 18.95 -17.26 27.09
C LYS A 69 18.05 -16.36 26.26
N PHE A 70 18.61 -15.41 25.55
CA PHE A 70 17.84 -14.59 24.60
C PHE A 70 18.46 -14.64 23.20
N THR A 71 17.61 -14.50 22.21
CA THR A 71 17.99 -14.41 20.82
C THR A 71 17.25 -13.26 20.17
N VAL A 72 18.00 -12.42 19.47
CA VAL A 72 17.48 -11.38 18.59
C VAL A 72 17.86 -11.76 17.16
N ARG A 73 16.91 -11.76 16.26
CA ARG A 73 17.16 -12.01 14.82
C ARG A 73 16.35 -11.03 14.01
N GLY A 74 16.91 -10.63 12.89
CA GLY A 74 16.23 -9.75 11.97
C GLY A 74 16.60 -10.07 10.54
N ASN A 75 15.74 -9.66 9.63
CA ASN A 75 15.98 -9.68 8.22
C ASN A 75 15.48 -8.40 7.59
N ILE A 76 16.10 -8.00 6.50
CA ILE A 76 15.73 -6.83 5.73
C ILE A 76 16.00 -7.11 4.25
N THR A 77 15.05 -6.75 3.40
CA THR A 77 15.20 -6.80 1.95
C THR A 77 14.71 -5.46 1.39
N TYR A 78 15.57 -4.84 0.60
CA TYR A 78 15.23 -3.64 -0.15
C TYR A 78 15.53 -3.86 -1.62
N SER A 79 14.55 -3.62 -2.49
CA SER A 79 14.68 -3.76 -3.94
C SER A 79 14.05 -2.57 -4.66
N LYS A 80 14.72 -2.08 -5.67
CA LYS A 80 14.24 -1.04 -6.58
C LYS A 80 14.50 -1.48 -8.01
N ASN A 81 13.48 -1.52 -8.84
CA ASN A 81 13.62 -1.76 -10.26
C ASN A 81 13.44 -0.47 -11.07
N GLU A 82 13.92 -0.51 -12.32
CA GLU A 82 13.81 0.56 -13.29
C GLU A 82 13.63 -0.02 -14.70
N ILE A 83 12.71 0.53 -15.47
CA ILE A 83 12.49 0.16 -16.87
C ILE A 83 13.59 0.84 -17.69
N ILE A 84 14.49 0.04 -18.27
CA ILE A 84 15.58 0.51 -19.10
C ILE A 84 15.12 0.66 -20.54
N GLU A 85 14.39 -0.35 -21.04
CA GLU A 85 13.83 -0.31 -22.38
C GLU A 85 12.41 -0.87 -22.41
N ARG A 86 11.57 -0.23 -23.19
CA ARG A 86 10.19 -0.60 -23.41
C ARG A 86 9.73 -0.10 -24.78
N ASP A 87 8.93 -0.89 -25.48
CA ASP A 87 8.30 -0.46 -26.72
C ASP A 87 7.17 0.55 -26.38
N GLU A 88 7.51 1.83 -26.43
CA GLU A 88 6.56 2.92 -26.20
C GLU A 88 6.78 4.08 -27.16
N GLU A 89 5.70 4.79 -27.43
CA GLU A 89 5.74 5.99 -28.27
C GLU A 89 6.49 7.11 -27.55
N ASN A 90 7.24 7.89 -28.31
CA ASN A 90 7.85 9.12 -27.78
C ASN A 90 6.74 10.12 -27.47
N ASN A 91 6.42 10.26 -26.19
CA ASN A 91 5.48 11.27 -25.74
C ASN A 91 6.04 12.68 -25.87
N VAL A 92 5.15 13.65 -26.14
CA VAL A 92 5.48 15.07 -26.19
C VAL A 92 6.15 15.50 -24.88
N TYR A 93 5.70 14.94 -23.76
CA TYR A 93 6.25 15.22 -22.44
C TYR A 93 7.04 14.01 -21.93
N ALA A 94 8.35 14.17 -21.71
CA ALA A 94 9.25 13.11 -21.24
C ALA A 94 8.77 12.48 -19.92
N TYR A 95 8.13 13.21 -19.02
CA TYR A 95 7.61 12.68 -17.75
C TYR A 95 6.44 11.70 -17.95
N GLN A 96 5.82 11.63 -19.13
CA GLN A 96 4.77 10.65 -19.43
C GLN A 96 5.32 9.29 -19.85
N MET A 97 6.58 9.21 -20.26
CA MET A 97 7.23 7.95 -20.58
C MET A 97 7.29 7.04 -19.35
N LYS A 98 7.27 5.74 -19.57
CA LYS A 98 7.45 4.72 -18.52
C LYS A 98 8.90 4.32 -18.36
N LYS A 99 9.71 4.46 -19.40
CA LYS A 99 11.16 4.31 -19.39
C LYS A 99 11.78 5.25 -18.34
N GLY A 100 12.74 4.77 -17.56
CA GLY A 100 13.35 5.50 -16.45
C GLY A 100 12.55 5.48 -15.15
N TYR A 101 11.36 4.89 -15.15
CA TYR A 101 10.54 4.71 -13.96
C TYR A 101 10.47 3.24 -13.53
N ARG A 102 9.90 3.00 -12.36
CA ARG A 102 9.71 1.64 -11.84
C ARG A 102 8.61 0.91 -12.61
N VAL A 103 8.73 -0.41 -12.67
CA VAL A 103 7.62 -1.27 -13.09
C VAL A 103 6.44 -1.04 -12.15
N ASN A 104 5.26 -0.79 -12.70
CA ASN A 104 4.03 -0.47 -11.95
C ASN A 104 4.13 0.79 -11.07
N GLN A 105 4.94 1.78 -11.49
CA GLN A 105 4.97 3.10 -10.87
C GLN A 105 3.56 3.69 -10.83
N ASN A 106 3.10 4.13 -9.66
CA ASN A 106 1.85 4.88 -9.56
C ASN A 106 1.95 6.16 -10.38
N ARG A 107 0.92 6.43 -11.15
CA ARG A 107 0.80 7.63 -12.00
C ARG A 107 -0.56 8.27 -11.78
N GLY A 108 -0.60 9.58 -11.80
CA GLY A 108 -1.83 10.33 -11.57
C GLY A 108 -1.59 11.83 -11.54
N LEU A 109 -2.63 12.56 -11.24
CA LEU A 109 -2.62 14.01 -11.12
C LEU A 109 -2.06 14.45 -9.76
N ILE A 110 -1.45 15.62 -9.73
CA ILE A 110 -1.03 16.26 -8.48
C ILE A 110 -2.20 17.10 -7.96
N ALA A 111 -2.80 16.69 -6.85
CA ALA A 111 -3.85 17.48 -6.20
C ALA A 111 -3.24 18.61 -5.36
N LEU A 112 -3.84 19.80 -5.47
CA LEU A 112 -3.48 21.01 -4.72
C LEU A 112 -4.41 21.28 -3.53
N GLY A 113 -5.38 20.42 -3.29
CA GLY A 113 -6.46 20.56 -2.31
C GLY A 113 -7.82 20.60 -3.00
N LEU A 114 -8.80 21.23 -2.36
CA LEU A 114 -10.13 21.41 -2.92
C LEU A 114 -10.33 22.87 -3.32
N PHE A 115 -11.12 23.12 -4.35
CA PHE A 115 -11.54 24.49 -4.70
C PHE A 115 -12.31 25.12 -3.54
N LYS A 116 -11.94 26.36 -3.17
CA LYS A 116 -12.56 27.09 -2.06
C LYS A 116 -13.92 27.67 -2.46
N ASP A 117 -13.94 28.36 -3.61
CA ASP A 117 -15.06 29.13 -4.11
C ASP A 117 -15.00 29.25 -5.65
N TYR A 118 -15.96 29.95 -6.24
CA TYR A 118 -16.01 30.17 -7.68
C TYR A 118 -14.92 31.11 -8.19
N ASP A 119 -14.38 32.00 -7.34
CA ASP A 119 -13.26 32.86 -7.71
C ASP A 119 -11.97 32.03 -7.83
N ASP A 120 -11.74 31.10 -6.93
CA ASP A 120 -10.63 30.14 -7.03
C ASP A 120 -10.73 29.29 -8.30
N ILE A 121 -11.94 28.87 -8.70
CA ILE A 121 -12.17 28.13 -9.95
C ILE A 121 -11.85 29.01 -11.17
N ARG A 122 -12.35 30.26 -11.21
CA ARG A 122 -12.13 31.19 -12.33
C ARG A 122 -10.66 31.57 -12.53
N ASN A 123 -9.90 31.60 -11.45
CA ASN A 123 -8.47 31.96 -11.46
C ASN A 123 -7.55 30.72 -11.57
N SER A 124 -8.09 29.56 -11.85
CA SER A 124 -7.32 28.29 -11.96
C SER A 124 -7.39 27.75 -13.38
N PRO A 125 -6.43 26.90 -13.79
CA PRO A 125 -6.49 26.18 -15.06
C PRO A 125 -7.79 25.38 -15.19
N THR A 126 -8.33 25.33 -16.41
CA THR A 126 -9.59 24.62 -16.70
C THR A 126 -9.39 23.12 -16.58
N GLN A 127 -10.17 22.45 -15.73
CA GLN A 127 -10.10 20.99 -15.59
C GLN A 127 -11.07 20.29 -16.57
N LYS A 128 -10.56 19.38 -17.42
CA LYS A 128 -11.31 18.71 -18.49
C LYS A 128 -11.97 17.39 -18.08
N TYR A 129 -12.16 17.18 -16.78
CA TYR A 129 -12.78 15.95 -16.26
C TYR A 129 -14.24 16.13 -15.85
N GLY A 130 -14.91 17.11 -16.41
CA GLY A 130 -16.29 17.50 -16.14
C GLY A 130 -16.40 18.86 -15.43
N PRO A 131 -17.62 19.37 -15.24
CA PRO A 131 -17.85 20.59 -14.51
C PRO A 131 -17.31 20.51 -13.09
N VAL A 132 -16.69 21.60 -12.63
CA VAL A 132 -16.15 21.71 -11.27
C VAL A 132 -16.92 22.74 -10.46
N MET A 133 -17.03 22.50 -9.16
CA MET A 133 -17.66 23.38 -8.19
C MET A 133 -16.77 23.51 -6.94
N PRO A 134 -17.01 24.49 -6.06
CA PRO A 134 -16.33 24.55 -4.76
C PRO A 134 -16.46 23.21 -4.02
N GLY A 135 -15.34 22.78 -3.40
CA GLY A 135 -15.25 21.47 -2.77
C GLY A 135 -14.84 20.32 -3.69
N ASP A 136 -14.68 20.53 -4.99
CA ASP A 136 -14.08 19.57 -5.91
C ASP A 136 -12.54 19.60 -5.84
N ILE A 137 -11.91 18.50 -6.20
CA ILE A 137 -10.43 18.42 -6.18
C ILE A 137 -9.84 19.33 -7.25
N LYS A 138 -8.92 20.19 -6.83
CA LYS A 138 -8.12 21.06 -7.67
C LYS A 138 -6.81 20.38 -8.03
N TYR A 139 -6.50 20.29 -9.31
CA TYR A 139 -5.28 19.66 -9.80
C TYR A 139 -4.29 20.68 -10.36
N LYS A 140 -3.02 20.31 -10.32
CA LYS A 140 -1.93 21.07 -10.89
C LYS A 140 -1.88 20.88 -12.41
N ASP A 141 -1.84 21.97 -13.14
CA ASP A 141 -1.40 22.03 -14.54
C ASP A 141 0.13 21.86 -14.52
N VAL A 142 0.61 20.75 -15.05
CA VAL A 142 2.03 20.39 -15.01
C VAL A 142 2.78 20.93 -16.22
N ASN A 143 2.13 20.93 -17.39
CA ASN A 143 2.72 21.40 -18.65
C ASN A 143 2.57 22.90 -18.88
N GLY A 144 1.71 23.58 -18.09
CA GLY A 144 1.51 25.02 -18.15
C GLY A 144 0.68 25.50 -19.35
N ASP A 145 -0.15 24.63 -19.92
CA ASP A 145 -0.99 24.97 -21.08
C ASP A 145 -2.34 25.63 -20.72
N GLY A 146 -2.60 25.84 -19.42
CA GLY A 146 -3.83 26.41 -18.90
C GLY A 146 -4.98 25.43 -18.77
N VAL A 147 -4.75 24.15 -19.04
CA VAL A 147 -5.77 23.09 -19.05
C VAL A 147 -5.28 21.86 -18.33
N VAL A 148 -5.99 21.41 -17.31
CA VAL A 148 -5.70 20.14 -16.65
C VAL A 148 -6.41 19.00 -17.39
N ASN A 149 -5.61 18.06 -17.90
CA ASN A 149 -6.07 16.91 -18.67
C ASN A 149 -5.12 15.71 -18.47
N ASP A 150 -5.24 14.67 -19.30
CA ASP A 150 -4.37 13.48 -19.23
C ASP A 150 -2.89 13.81 -19.54
N GLY A 151 -2.60 14.97 -20.15
CA GLY A 151 -1.26 15.52 -20.33
C GLY A 151 -0.55 15.83 -19.01
N ASP A 152 -1.28 16.04 -17.91
CA ASP A 152 -0.75 16.35 -16.58
C ASP A 152 -0.53 15.13 -15.69
N ILE A 153 -0.77 13.93 -16.24
CA ILE A 153 -0.54 12.70 -15.49
C ILE A 153 0.96 12.43 -15.38
N VAL A 154 1.47 12.44 -14.15
CA VAL A 154 2.89 12.22 -13.83
C VAL A 154 3.10 11.00 -12.96
N ALA A 155 4.35 10.57 -12.82
CA ALA A 155 4.72 9.59 -11.81
C ALA A 155 4.58 10.19 -10.41
N ILE A 156 3.81 9.55 -9.55
CA ILE A 156 3.57 10.00 -8.17
C ILE A 156 3.86 8.89 -7.18
N GLY A 157 4.42 9.27 -6.05
CA GLY A 157 4.68 8.35 -4.96
C GLY A 157 5.57 7.14 -5.32
N SER A 158 5.23 5.99 -4.75
CA SER A 158 5.91 4.71 -4.93
C SER A 158 5.01 3.73 -5.70
N THR A 159 5.39 2.46 -5.72
CA THR A 159 4.58 1.36 -6.25
C THR A 159 3.63 0.82 -5.18
N SER A 160 2.60 0.09 -5.58
CA SER A 160 1.70 -0.58 -4.64
C SER A 160 2.37 -1.76 -3.90
N LYS A 161 3.35 -2.39 -4.54
CA LYS A 161 4.17 -3.43 -3.90
C LYS A 161 5.28 -2.78 -3.07
N PRO A 162 5.53 -3.26 -1.84
CA PRO A 162 6.59 -2.73 -0.99
C PRO A 162 7.98 -2.92 -1.61
N ASN A 163 8.82 -1.89 -1.55
CA ASN A 163 10.23 -2.01 -1.91
C ASN A 163 11.09 -2.40 -0.69
N LEU A 164 10.57 -2.25 0.51
CA LEU A 164 11.24 -2.57 1.76
C LEU A 164 10.38 -3.58 2.52
N ILE A 165 10.97 -4.72 2.86
CA ILE A 165 10.36 -5.74 3.73
C ILE A 165 11.36 -6.04 4.84
N TYR A 166 10.88 -6.13 6.07
CA TYR A 166 11.73 -6.42 7.21
C TYR A 166 11.00 -7.23 8.26
N GLY A 167 11.78 -7.99 9.02
CA GLY A 167 11.31 -8.78 10.15
C GLY A 167 12.23 -8.63 11.35
N LEU A 168 11.66 -8.72 12.55
CA LEU A 168 12.39 -8.75 13.81
C LEU A 168 11.81 -9.85 14.71
N GLY A 169 12.64 -10.79 15.10
CA GLY A 169 12.31 -11.85 16.04
C GLY A 169 13.05 -11.66 17.36
N LEU A 170 12.31 -11.68 18.45
CA LEU A 170 12.84 -11.64 19.80
C LEU A 170 12.42 -12.90 20.52
N SER A 171 13.34 -13.63 21.15
CA SER A 171 12.99 -14.77 22.00
C SER A 171 13.83 -14.83 23.25
N ALA A 172 13.21 -15.24 24.34
CA ALA A 172 13.86 -15.41 25.63
C ALA A 172 13.37 -16.71 26.28
N THR A 173 14.27 -17.43 26.97
CA THR A 173 13.95 -18.60 27.78
C THR A 173 14.53 -18.47 29.18
N TRP A 174 13.74 -18.77 30.20
CA TRP A 174 14.13 -18.70 31.59
C TRP A 174 13.42 -19.76 32.43
N LYS A 175 14.14 -20.72 32.99
CA LYS A 175 13.63 -21.73 33.93
C LYS A 175 12.33 -22.42 33.49
N GLY A 176 12.25 -22.79 32.23
CA GLY A 176 11.07 -23.44 31.62
C GLY A 176 10.07 -22.47 31.00
N LEU A 177 10.10 -21.18 31.33
CA LEU A 177 9.34 -20.16 30.63
C LEU A 177 10.04 -19.82 29.32
N ASP A 178 9.30 -19.76 28.21
CA ASP A 178 9.77 -19.28 26.92
C ASP A 178 8.80 -18.23 26.36
N VAL A 179 9.35 -17.19 25.78
CA VAL A 179 8.61 -16.12 25.11
C VAL A 179 9.25 -15.85 23.77
N SER A 180 8.44 -15.77 22.72
CA SER A 180 8.88 -15.42 21.38
C SER A 180 7.94 -14.38 20.78
N LEU A 181 8.53 -13.33 20.21
CA LEU A 181 7.84 -12.25 19.50
C LEU A 181 8.38 -12.19 18.06
N HIS A 182 7.49 -12.11 17.11
CA HIS A 182 7.87 -11.88 15.71
C HIS A 182 7.13 -10.70 15.14
N PHE A 183 7.90 -9.71 14.69
CA PHE A 183 7.41 -8.53 14.00
C PHE A 183 7.70 -8.65 12.51
N GLN A 184 6.75 -8.23 11.69
CA GLN A 184 6.89 -8.10 10.25
C GLN A 184 6.52 -6.68 9.86
N GLY A 185 7.30 -6.09 8.96
CA GLY A 185 7.01 -4.76 8.42
C GLY A 185 7.22 -4.69 6.93
N ALA A 186 6.50 -3.76 6.31
CA ALA A 186 6.66 -3.38 4.92
C ALA A 186 6.70 -1.86 4.81
N GLY A 187 7.54 -1.37 3.91
CA GLY A 187 7.73 0.05 3.69
C GLY A 187 7.88 0.42 2.23
N LYS A 188 7.81 1.73 1.96
CA LYS A 188 7.88 2.27 0.59
C LYS A 188 6.85 1.64 -0.35
N SER A 189 5.63 1.45 0.15
CA SER A 189 4.44 1.06 -0.59
C SER A 189 3.43 2.19 -0.55
N GLN A 190 2.81 2.48 -1.69
CA GLN A 190 1.72 3.44 -1.80
C GLN A 190 0.71 2.92 -2.80
N PHE A 191 -0.56 3.09 -2.50
CA PHE A 191 -1.65 2.65 -3.35
C PHE A 191 -2.79 3.66 -3.35
N PHE A 192 -3.59 3.65 -4.41
CA PHE A 192 -4.78 4.47 -4.47
C PHE A 192 -5.92 3.84 -3.69
N THR A 193 -6.63 4.67 -2.95
CA THR A 193 -7.94 4.31 -2.40
C THR A 193 -9.01 4.64 -3.45
N TYR A 194 -9.74 3.62 -3.89
CA TYR A 194 -10.78 3.75 -4.91
C TYR A 194 -11.86 2.66 -4.73
N GLY A 195 -12.89 2.71 -5.58
CA GLY A 195 -13.99 1.74 -5.56
C GLY A 195 -15.16 2.17 -4.67
N LYS A 196 -16.19 1.37 -4.65
CA LYS A 196 -17.50 1.68 -4.03
C LYS A 196 -17.46 1.98 -2.53
N CYS A 197 -16.47 1.47 -1.82
CA CYS A 197 -16.30 1.77 -0.40
C CYS A 197 -15.75 3.18 -0.13
N ILE A 198 -15.12 3.83 -1.11
CA ILE A 198 -14.44 5.12 -0.95
C ILE A 198 -15.06 6.21 -1.82
N TRP A 199 -15.32 5.89 -3.09
CA TRP A 199 -15.90 6.81 -4.05
C TRP A 199 -17.42 6.69 -3.99
N ALA A 200 -18.07 7.72 -3.49
CA ALA A 200 -19.52 7.75 -3.36
C ALA A 200 -20.19 7.55 -4.73
N PHE A 201 -21.32 6.84 -4.74
CA PHE A 201 -22.20 6.64 -5.89
C PHE A 201 -21.58 5.91 -7.10
N THR A 202 -20.47 5.18 -6.93
CA THR A 202 -19.84 4.39 -8.03
C THR A 202 -20.73 3.26 -8.54
N GLU A 203 -21.67 2.80 -7.73
CA GLU A 203 -22.69 1.79 -8.07
C GLU A 203 -24.09 2.43 -8.27
N GLY A 204 -24.12 3.71 -8.63
CA GLY A 204 -25.35 4.46 -8.74
C GLY A 204 -26.08 4.56 -7.40
N GLN A 205 -27.41 4.46 -7.43
CA GLN A 205 -28.27 4.51 -6.22
C GLN A 205 -28.07 3.33 -5.25
N TRP A 206 -27.41 2.26 -5.70
CA TRP A 206 -27.13 1.06 -4.89
C TRP A 206 -25.84 1.17 -4.07
N GLY A 207 -25.03 2.19 -4.34
CA GLY A 207 -23.77 2.42 -3.62
C GLY A 207 -24.02 3.09 -2.28
N ASN A 208 -23.56 2.48 -1.18
CA ASN A 208 -23.54 3.10 0.14
C ASN A 208 -22.34 4.04 0.30
N ILE A 209 -22.47 4.99 1.21
CA ILE A 209 -21.41 5.93 1.59
C ILE A 209 -20.93 5.57 2.99
N LEU A 210 -19.62 5.48 3.18
CA LEU A 210 -19.04 5.27 4.50
C LEU A 210 -19.31 6.48 5.41
N LYS A 211 -19.63 6.22 6.68
CA LYS A 211 -19.82 7.28 7.69
C LYS A 211 -18.62 8.23 7.75
N GLY A 212 -17.40 7.70 7.71
CA GLY A 212 -16.20 8.53 7.70
C GLY A 212 -16.09 9.48 6.51
N THR A 213 -16.62 9.09 5.33
CA THR A 213 -16.72 9.98 4.17
C THR A 213 -17.73 11.08 4.42
N LEU A 214 -18.92 10.74 4.93
CA LEU A 214 -19.95 11.71 5.26
C LEU A 214 -19.49 12.75 6.29
N ASP A 215 -18.84 12.30 7.35
CA ASP A 215 -18.43 13.15 8.47
C ASP A 215 -17.26 14.07 8.13
N ASN A 216 -16.40 13.70 7.15
CA ASN A 216 -15.15 14.40 6.87
C ASN A 216 -15.08 14.97 5.42
N ARG A 217 -16.21 15.00 4.71
CA ARG A 217 -16.28 15.60 3.39
C ARG A 217 -16.35 17.13 3.45
N TRP A 218 -16.04 17.76 2.33
CA TRP A 218 -16.35 19.16 2.12
C TRP A 218 -17.87 19.37 2.01
N VAL A 219 -18.42 20.37 2.69
CA VAL A 219 -19.85 20.73 2.66
C VAL A 219 -19.98 22.25 2.79
N ASP A 220 -20.62 22.90 1.83
CA ASP A 220 -20.91 24.31 1.89
C ASP A 220 -21.99 24.67 2.95
N ALA A 221 -22.01 25.94 3.34
CA ALA A 221 -22.91 26.40 4.40
C ALA A 221 -24.40 26.24 4.04
N GLU A 222 -24.79 26.43 2.78
CA GLU A 222 -26.17 26.30 2.33
C GLU A 222 -26.64 24.85 2.38
N THR A 223 -25.84 23.92 1.86
CA THR A 223 -26.11 22.47 1.93
C THR A 223 -26.14 21.99 3.38
N ALA A 224 -25.21 22.46 4.21
CA ALA A 224 -25.17 22.14 5.63
C ALA A 224 -26.45 22.57 6.36
N GLN A 225 -26.92 23.78 6.09
CA GLN A 225 -28.18 24.27 6.67
C GLN A 225 -29.38 23.45 6.22
N LYS A 226 -29.48 23.11 4.94
CA LYS A 226 -30.57 22.27 4.39
C LYS A 226 -30.60 20.87 4.99
N LEU A 227 -29.45 20.31 5.30
CA LEU A 227 -29.33 18.96 5.85
C LEU A 227 -29.30 18.91 7.38
N GLY A 228 -29.24 20.04 8.06
CA GLY A 228 -29.11 20.12 9.52
C GLY A 228 -27.79 19.56 10.05
N ILE A 229 -26.70 19.70 9.30
CA ILE A 229 -25.35 19.21 9.65
C ILE A 229 -24.37 20.37 9.73
N PRO A 230 -23.20 20.21 10.37
CA PRO A 230 -22.14 21.23 10.34
C PRO A 230 -21.59 21.46 8.92
N ALA A 231 -21.37 22.72 8.57
CA ALA A 231 -20.60 23.07 7.37
C ALA A 231 -19.13 22.69 7.52
N ASN A 232 -18.48 22.33 6.41
CA ASN A 232 -17.06 22.03 6.36
C ASN A 232 -16.48 22.52 5.03
N GLU A 233 -16.20 23.81 4.94
CA GLU A 233 -15.62 24.45 3.74
C GLU A 233 -14.08 24.43 3.75
N ASN A 234 -13.49 23.48 4.50
CA ASN A 234 -12.04 23.33 4.56
C ASN A 234 -11.48 22.82 3.22
N PRO A 235 -10.62 23.57 2.55
CA PRO A 235 -10.00 23.15 1.28
C PRO A 235 -9.06 21.94 1.44
N ASN A 236 -8.74 21.56 2.67
CA ASN A 236 -7.96 20.35 3.01
C ASN A 236 -8.83 19.25 3.64
N ALA A 237 -10.15 19.28 3.46
CA ALA A 237 -11.02 18.21 3.92
C ALA A 237 -10.56 16.85 3.39
N SER A 238 -10.78 15.78 4.16
CA SER A 238 -10.31 14.43 3.82
C SER A 238 -11.03 13.81 2.62
N TYR A 239 -12.23 14.32 2.31
CA TYR A 239 -13.05 13.91 1.16
C TYR A 239 -13.61 15.14 0.46
N PRO A 240 -13.72 15.12 -0.90
CA PRO A 240 -14.33 16.20 -1.65
C PRO A 240 -15.84 16.26 -1.37
N ARG A 241 -16.51 17.27 -1.90
CA ARG A 241 -17.96 17.32 -1.91
C ARG A 241 -18.54 16.06 -2.57
N LEU A 242 -19.73 15.66 -2.15
CA LEU A 242 -20.46 14.60 -2.84
C LEU A 242 -20.98 15.14 -4.17
N SER A 243 -20.67 14.42 -5.24
CA SER A 243 -21.12 14.75 -6.58
C SER A 243 -21.69 13.51 -7.26
N TYR A 244 -22.87 13.64 -7.83
CA TYR A 244 -23.41 12.64 -8.73
C TYR A 244 -24.29 13.32 -9.78
N THR A 245 -24.45 12.70 -10.92
CA THR A 245 -25.42 13.10 -11.93
C THR A 245 -26.46 12.02 -12.15
N ASP A 246 -27.68 12.44 -12.26
CA ASP A 246 -28.75 11.65 -12.86
C ASP A 246 -28.77 11.96 -14.36
N ASN A 247 -28.54 10.94 -15.20
CA ASN A 247 -28.64 11.08 -16.66
C ASN A 247 -30.07 10.99 -17.19
N GLY A 248 -31.08 11.13 -16.31
CA GLY A 248 -32.49 11.12 -16.67
C GLY A 248 -33.08 9.75 -16.99
N ASN A 249 -32.25 8.69 -17.03
CA ASN A 249 -32.68 7.32 -17.33
C ASN A 249 -32.73 6.40 -16.11
N GLY A 250 -32.70 6.96 -14.90
CA GLY A 250 -32.62 6.21 -13.65
C GLY A 250 -31.28 5.51 -13.42
N ASN A 251 -30.36 5.62 -14.34
CA ASN A 251 -28.97 5.17 -14.17
C ASN A 251 -28.10 6.35 -13.79
N THR A 252 -27.91 6.52 -12.51
CA THR A 252 -26.94 7.46 -11.99
C THR A 252 -25.53 7.03 -12.38
N THR A 253 -24.90 7.79 -13.27
CA THR A 253 -23.50 7.58 -13.63
C THR A 253 -22.68 8.72 -13.11
N ILE A 254 -21.71 8.40 -12.26
CA ILE A 254 -20.64 9.35 -11.90
C ILE A 254 -19.68 9.60 -13.06
N TYR A 255 -19.91 8.95 -14.20
CA TYR A 255 -18.96 8.92 -15.32
C TYR A 255 -18.80 10.25 -16.05
N GLU A 256 -19.76 11.15 -15.95
CA GLU A 256 -19.67 12.49 -16.55
C GLU A 256 -18.96 13.52 -15.64
N TYR A 257 -18.91 13.27 -14.33
CA TYR A 257 -18.25 14.14 -13.34
C TYR A 257 -17.06 13.42 -12.68
N LYS A 258 -16.10 13.03 -13.52
CA LYS A 258 -14.94 12.24 -13.10
C LYS A 258 -13.86 13.03 -12.36
N ASN A 259 -14.05 14.34 -12.16
CA ASN A 259 -13.01 15.19 -11.58
C ASN A 259 -12.53 14.65 -10.22
N ASN A 260 -13.46 14.33 -9.32
CA ASN A 260 -13.11 13.85 -7.97
C ASN A 260 -12.63 12.39 -7.92
N TYR A 261 -12.78 11.64 -9.01
CA TYR A 261 -12.50 10.19 -9.08
C TYR A 261 -11.35 9.87 -10.03
N ARG A 262 -10.33 10.74 -10.03
CA ARG A 262 -9.09 10.51 -10.81
C ARG A 262 -7.98 10.02 -9.89
N ASN A 263 -7.16 9.10 -10.39
CA ASN A 263 -5.93 8.74 -9.72
C ASN A 263 -5.08 9.99 -9.49
N SER A 264 -4.83 10.31 -8.24
CA SER A 264 -4.14 11.54 -7.86
C SER A 264 -3.47 11.40 -6.50
N THR A 265 -2.63 12.36 -6.17
CA THR A 265 -2.04 12.43 -4.83
C THR A 265 -3.09 12.55 -3.72
N TYR A 266 -4.30 13.04 -4.04
CA TYR A 266 -5.41 13.11 -3.10
C TYR A 266 -5.87 11.74 -2.61
N TRP A 267 -5.88 10.73 -3.48
CA TRP A 267 -6.30 9.37 -3.17
C TRP A 267 -5.15 8.41 -2.87
N LEU A 268 -3.90 8.87 -3.04
CA LEU A 268 -2.72 8.07 -2.76
C LEU A 268 -2.50 7.93 -1.25
N ARG A 269 -2.37 6.71 -0.76
CA ARG A 269 -2.18 6.40 0.66
C ARG A 269 -0.89 5.63 0.88
N ASN A 270 -0.28 5.87 2.05
CA ASN A 270 0.90 5.13 2.48
C ASN A 270 0.48 3.74 3.00
N GLY A 271 0.99 2.70 2.35
CA GLY A 271 0.77 1.30 2.72
C GLY A 271 1.81 0.71 3.67
N SER A 272 2.69 1.52 4.21
CA SER A 272 3.71 1.04 5.18
C SER A 272 3.08 0.63 6.48
N TYR A 273 3.58 -0.46 7.07
CA TYR A 273 3.12 -0.96 8.37
C TYR A 273 4.20 -1.73 9.10
N VAL A 274 3.99 -1.88 10.40
CA VAL A 274 4.64 -2.85 11.29
C VAL A 274 3.56 -3.68 11.96
N ARG A 275 3.75 -4.99 12.04
CA ARG A 275 2.79 -5.92 12.66
C ARG A 275 3.46 -6.83 13.65
N LEU A 276 2.86 -6.99 14.82
CA LEU A 276 3.15 -8.12 15.69
C LEU A 276 2.49 -9.37 15.07
N LYS A 277 3.30 -10.09 14.26
CA LYS A 277 2.85 -11.23 13.46
C LYS A 277 2.55 -12.43 14.31
N THR A 278 3.45 -12.70 15.28
CA THR A 278 3.28 -13.82 16.21
C THR A 278 3.81 -13.44 17.58
N ILE A 279 3.09 -13.82 18.62
CA ILE A 279 3.55 -13.92 19.99
C ILE A 279 3.32 -15.34 20.46
N ASP A 280 4.32 -15.97 21.04
CA ASP A 280 4.23 -17.28 21.65
C ASP A 280 4.77 -17.19 23.08
N VAL A 281 4.00 -17.65 24.05
CA VAL A 281 4.38 -17.74 25.44
C VAL A 281 4.11 -19.13 25.90
N GLY A 282 5.15 -19.82 26.35
CA GLY A 282 5.07 -21.21 26.77
C GLY A 282 5.75 -21.46 28.12
N TYR A 283 5.30 -22.49 28.79
CA TYR A 283 5.94 -22.99 29.98
C TYR A 283 6.13 -24.49 29.88
N THR A 284 7.38 -24.91 29.95
CA THR A 284 7.78 -26.32 30.00
C THR A 284 7.85 -26.77 31.44
N LEU A 285 7.09 -27.81 31.80
CA LEU A 285 7.03 -28.32 33.14
C LEU A 285 8.39 -28.90 33.60
N PRO A 286 8.76 -28.69 34.87
CA PRO A 286 9.99 -29.26 35.42
C PRO A 286 10.02 -30.79 35.33
N LYS A 287 11.19 -31.35 35.02
CA LYS A 287 11.39 -32.83 34.91
C LYS A 287 10.88 -33.59 36.10
N LYS A 288 10.97 -33.03 37.35
CA LYS A 288 10.43 -33.66 38.56
C LYS A 288 8.93 -33.95 38.49
N ILE A 289 8.16 -33.12 37.80
CA ILE A 289 6.71 -33.27 37.64
C ILE A 289 6.43 -34.24 36.46
N VAL A 290 7.09 -34.00 35.34
CA VAL A 290 6.89 -34.75 34.10
C VAL A 290 7.22 -36.22 34.25
N ASN A 291 8.30 -36.58 34.96
CA ASN A 291 8.69 -37.94 35.23
C ASN A 291 7.67 -38.72 36.10
N LYS A 292 6.92 -38.01 36.98
CA LYS A 292 5.87 -38.64 37.79
C LYS A 292 4.67 -39.11 36.95
N ILE A 293 4.45 -38.49 35.84
CA ILE A 293 3.35 -38.79 34.90
C ILE A 293 3.82 -39.55 33.67
N HIS A 294 5.06 -40.08 33.72
CA HIS A 294 5.69 -40.93 32.68
C HIS A 294 5.79 -40.27 31.30
N PHE A 295 5.98 -38.95 31.25
CA PHE A 295 6.27 -38.25 30.03
C PHE A 295 7.72 -37.72 30.02
N ASN A 296 8.27 -37.47 28.82
CA ASN A 296 9.60 -36.88 28.65
C ASN A 296 9.58 -35.37 28.72
N ASN A 297 8.54 -34.74 28.16
CA ASN A 297 8.38 -33.30 28.15
C ASN A 297 6.89 -32.92 28.04
N VAL A 298 6.50 -31.91 28.77
CA VAL A 298 5.17 -31.27 28.67
C VAL A 298 5.32 -29.76 28.62
N ARG A 299 4.84 -29.17 27.56
CA ARG A 299 4.81 -27.69 27.38
C ARG A 299 3.38 -27.24 27.18
N ILE A 300 2.95 -26.27 27.97
CA ILE A 300 1.69 -25.54 27.84
C ILE A 300 2.02 -24.20 27.20
N PHE A 301 1.30 -23.79 26.17
CA PHE A 301 1.61 -22.56 25.48
C PHE A 301 0.37 -21.82 24.97
N MET A 302 0.53 -20.52 24.79
CA MET A 302 -0.43 -19.65 24.14
C MET A 302 0.25 -18.96 22.97
N THR A 303 -0.36 -19.04 21.79
CA THR A 303 0.11 -18.38 20.57
C THR A 303 -0.93 -17.38 20.09
N GLY A 304 -0.51 -16.14 19.87
CA GLY A 304 -1.31 -15.11 19.24
C GLY A 304 -0.77 -14.77 17.85
N THR A 305 -1.65 -14.56 16.87
CA THR A 305 -1.25 -14.16 15.52
C THR A 305 -1.96 -12.89 15.07
N ASN A 306 -1.22 -12.02 14.36
CA ASN A 306 -1.72 -10.76 13.79
C ASN A 306 -2.40 -9.82 14.80
N LEU A 307 -1.97 -9.83 16.07
CA LEU A 307 -2.69 -9.16 17.16
C LEU A 307 -2.68 -7.64 17.02
N LEU A 308 -1.55 -7.05 16.64
CA LEU A 308 -1.35 -5.61 16.57
C LEU A 308 -0.76 -5.21 15.22
N THR A 309 -1.29 -4.14 14.62
CA THR A 309 -0.76 -3.54 13.39
C THR A 309 -0.66 -2.03 13.56
N TRP A 310 0.53 -1.50 13.34
CA TRP A 310 0.81 -0.06 13.33
C TRP A 310 0.99 0.40 11.89
N SER A 311 0.12 1.30 11.45
CA SER A 311 0.14 1.93 10.13
C SER A 311 -0.53 3.30 10.22
N SER A 312 -0.15 4.21 9.34
CA SER A 312 -0.89 5.47 9.11
C SER A 312 -2.22 5.24 8.39
N PHE A 313 -2.32 4.16 7.62
CA PHE A 313 -3.55 3.77 6.92
C PHE A 313 -4.49 3.00 7.87
N LYS A 314 -5.77 3.44 7.96
CA LYS A 314 -6.72 2.95 8.94
C LYS A 314 -8.04 2.42 8.37
N LEU A 315 -8.27 2.51 7.05
CA LEU A 315 -9.55 2.12 6.45
C LEU A 315 -9.72 0.59 6.38
N TRP A 316 -8.63 -0.12 6.05
CA TRP A 316 -8.55 -1.58 6.06
C TRP A 316 -7.13 -2.04 6.38
N ASP A 317 -6.89 -3.34 6.36
CA ASP A 317 -5.55 -3.88 6.62
C ASP A 317 -4.56 -3.41 5.52
N PRO A 318 -3.45 -2.73 5.87
CA PRO A 318 -2.52 -2.18 4.90
C PRO A 318 -1.87 -3.24 3.99
N GLU A 319 -1.79 -4.51 4.41
CA GLU A 319 -1.27 -5.61 3.61
C GLU A 319 -2.21 -5.98 2.44
N MET A 320 -3.49 -5.64 2.54
CA MET A 320 -4.45 -5.78 1.43
C MET A 320 -4.18 -4.78 0.29
N GLY A 321 -3.45 -3.70 0.54
CA GLY A 321 -3.07 -2.71 -0.46
C GLY A 321 -4.28 -2.10 -1.18
N ALA A 322 -4.21 -2.03 -2.52
CA ALA A 322 -5.24 -1.45 -3.39
C ALA A 322 -6.44 -2.38 -3.65
N SER A 323 -6.85 -3.21 -2.68
CA SER A 323 -7.93 -4.20 -2.82
C SER A 323 -9.35 -3.61 -2.76
N ARG A 324 -9.50 -2.29 -2.81
CA ARG A 324 -10.77 -1.56 -2.68
C ARG A 324 -11.48 -1.74 -1.33
N GLY A 325 -10.82 -2.36 -0.33
CA GLY A 325 -11.43 -2.72 0.94
C GLY A 325 -12.44 -3.88 0.88
N GLU A 326 -12.51 -4.60 -0.24
CA GLU A 326 -13.50 -5.65 -0.51
C GLU A 326 -12.99 -7.08 -0.21
N GLN A 327 -11.72 -7.20 0.18
CA GLN A 327 -11.14 -8.50 0.52
C GLN A 327 -11.30 -8.81 2.00
N TYR A 328 -11.27 -10.11 2.31
CA TYR A 328 -11.32 -10.57 3.70
C TYR A 328 -10.03 -10.17 4.44
N PRO A 329 -10.12 -9.45 5.57
CA PRO A 329 -8.93 -9.03 6.31
C PRO A 329 -8.23 -10.19 6.99
N LEU A 330 -6.94 -10.02 7.30
CA LEU A 330 -6.18 -10.99 8.07
C LEU A 330 -6.79 -11.20 9.45
N ALA A 331 -7.12 -12.44 9.76
CA ALA A 331 -7.70 -12.81 11.06
C ALA A 331 -6.67 -12.63 12.18
N LYS A 332 -7.14 -12.14 13.34
CA LYS A 332 -6.45 -12.22 14.61
C LYS A 332 -6.85 -13.53 15.28
N SER A 333 -5.89 -14.30 15.77
CA SER A 333 -6.19 -15.52 16.50
C SER A 333 -5.39 -15.63 17.79
N ILE A 334 -5.97 -16.30 18.77
CA ILE A 334 -5.32 -16.71 20.01
C ILE A 334 -5.61 -18.20 20.17
N THR A 335 -4.55 -18.97 20.32
CA THR A 335 -4.61 -20.42 20.44
C THR A 335 -3.95 -20.84 21.75
N LEU A 336 -4.60 -21.69 22.51
CA LEU A 336 -4.00 -22.42 23.64
C LEU A 336 -3.62 -23.82 23.18
N GLY A 337 -2.43 -24.23 23.53
CA GLY A 337 -1.90 -25.53 23.12
C GLY A 337 -1.19 -26.27 24.23
N LEU A 338 -1.17 -27.58 24.10
CA LEU A 338 -0.43 -28.51 24.95
C LEU A 338 0.43 -29.40 24.04
N SER A 339 1.73 -29.43 24.31
CA SER A 339 2.68 -30.32 23.64
C SER A 339 3.16 -31.35 24.63
N VAL A 340 2.99 -32.64 24.31
CA VAL A 340 3.38 -33.73 25.16
C VAL A 340 4.30 -34.66 24.38
N ASN A 341 5.43 -35.01 24.98
CA ASN A 341 6.40 -35.96 24.43
C ASN A 341 6.47 -37.18 25.36
N LEU A 342 6.22 -38.35 24.80
CA LEU A 342 6.23 -39.66 25.47
C LEU A 342 7.64 -40.23 25.58
#